data_0a54c43cdb1abf4d55325ccb67cfe926
#
_entry.id   0a54c43cdb1abf4d55325ccb67cfe926
#
_cell.length_a   1.000
_cell.length_b   1.000
_cell.length_c   1.000
_cell.angle_alpha   90.00
_cell.angle_beta   90.00
_cell.angle_gamma   90.00
#
_symmetry.space_group_name_H-M   'P 1'
#
loop_
_entity.id
_entity.type
_entity.pdbx_description
1 polymer ?
#
loop_
_entity_poly.entity_id
_entity_poly.type
_entity_poly.pdbx_seq_one_letter_code
_entity_poly.pdbx_strand_id
1 'polypeptide(L)'
;NVSAWLDHPGVLTVRHDYQTCGRLAAEYLLAKGFRRFGCVMVPGGCIPKRCQLFLETLQKRELRASLFHLHNPKPFLRQPVSAAERQRFMEWIRQLTPPAALVLMDDWDAPALMRACQEAGLAIPRDVVVLSIGIHSETLAQCPVPLTAVQEDHETQMKTVVENLERMMAGGRVGEPLIEVPPLGVIERASTATLAIENRAVARAVEYINAHLGEPINIATVADETGVSRATLDRQFQEETGSTPHDYLVAQRISRAQEMLLARPVASLNKISRACGFTNRRRLNLVFKQVTGKLPAQWRRSQIR
;
A
#
# COMPACT_ATOMS: atom_id res chain seq x y z
N ASN A 1 1.21 22.85 -18.02
CA ASN A 1 1.01 22.81 -16.59
C ASN A 1 1.09 21.36 -16.08
N VAL A 2 1.88 21.12 -15.05
CA VAL A 2 2.02 19.81 -14.36
C VAL A 2 1.62 19.90 -12.90
N SER A 3 1.11 21.05 -12.47
CA SER A 3 0.77 21.27 -11.07
C SER A 3 -0.48 20.51 -10.66
N ALA A 4 -0.38 19.80 -9.57
CA ALA A 4 -1.53 19.20 -8.88
C ALA A 4 -2.38 20.25 -8.11
N TRP A 5 -1.85 21.48 -7.96
CA TRP A 5 -2.38 22.51 -7.06
C TRP A 5 -3.07 23.65 -7.78
N LEU A 6 -2.75 23.85 -9.05
CA LEU A 6 -3.25 24.99 -9.82
C LEU A 6 -3.91 24.52 -11.12
N ASP A 7 -5.17 24.83 -11.29
CA ASP A 7 -5.86 24.73 -12.57
C ASP A 7 -5.67 26.04 -13.34
N HIS A 8 -5.08 25.96 -14.54
CA HIS A 8 -4.89 27.09 -15.43
C HIS A 8 -5.76 26.91 -16.68
N PRO A 9 -6.92 27.58 -16.79
CA PRO A 9 -7.73 27.53 -18.00
C PRO A 9 -6.94 27.99 -19.23
N GLY A 10 -7.03 27.23 -20.31
CA GLY A 10 -6.34 27.56 -21.58
C GLY A 10 -4.86 27.12 -21.64
N VAL A 11 -4.33 26.48 -20.59
CA VAL A 11 -2.98 25.90 -20.59
C VAL A 11 -3.10 24.39 -20.62
N LEU A 12 -2.37 23.73 -21.55
CA LEU A 12 -2.26 22.27 -21.54
C LEU A 12 -1.83 21.79 -20.14
N THR A 13 -2.62 20.91 -19.58
CA THR A 13 -2.32 20.29 -18.29
C THR A 13 -2.07 18.80 -18.48
N VAL A 14 -0.92 18.31 -18.04
CA VAL A 14 -0.60 16.89 -17.95
C VAL A 14 -0.49 16.54 -16.47
N ARG A 15 -1.42 15.76 -15.96
CA ARG A 15 -1.48 15.39 -14.54
C ARG A 15 -1.76 13.90 -14.34
N HIS A 16 -1.60 13.43 -13.13
CA HIS A 16 -2.02 12.07 -12.78
C HIS A 16 -3.56 11.96 -12.72
N ASP A 17 -4.08 10.79 -13.03
CA ASP A 17 -5.49 10.44 -12.80
C ASP A 17 -5.73 10.22 -11.30
N TYR A 18 -5.96 11.32 -10.61
CA TYR A 18 -6.16 11.34 -9.16
C TYR A 18 -7.39 10.55 -8.70
N GLN A 19 -8.41 10.46 -9.54
CA GLN A 19 -9.62 9.70 -9.20
C GLN A 19 -9.32 8.20 -9.21
N THR A 20 -8.63 7.71 -10.24
CA THR A 20 -8.19 6.31 -10.28
C THR A 20 -7.25 5.97 -9.13
N CYS A 21 -6.37 6.88 -8.71
CA CYS A 21 -5.54 6.67 -7.51
C CYS A 21 -6.39 6.40 -6.26
N GLY A 22 -7.42 7.22 -6.02
CA GLY A 22 -8.33 7.04 -4.87
C GLY A 22 -9.10 5.73 -4.93
N ARG A 23 -9.60 5.38 -6.12
CA ARG A 23 -10.31 4.10 -6.33
C ARG A 23 -9.41 2.90 -6.04
N LEU A 24 -8.20 2.87 -6.57
CA LEU A 24 -7.24 1.78 -6.35
C LEU A 24 -6.88 1.61 -4.87
N ALA A 25 -6.71 2.71 -4.13
CA ALA A 25 -6.48 2.65 -2.68
C ALA A 25 -7.65 1.98 -1.95
N ALA A 26 -8.89 2.34 -2.29
CA ALA A 26 -10.08 1.74 -1.69
C ALA A 26 -10.21 0.25 -2.04
N GLU A 27 -10.10 -0.10 -3.32
CA GLU A 27 -10.22 -1.49 -3.81
C GLU A 27 -9.16 -2.40 -3.17
N TYR A 28 -7.91 -1.92 -3.06
CA TYR A 28 -6.83 -2.67 -2.42
C TYR A 28 -7.13 -2.97 -0.95
N LEU A 29 -7.55 -1.98 -0.17
CA LEU A 29 -7.86 -2.16 1.24
C LEU A 29 -9.12 -3.00 1.47
N LEU A 30 -10.14 -2.85 0.61
CA LEU A 30 -11.34 -3.68 0.63
C LEU A 30 -11.01 -5.15 0.33
N ALA A 31 -10.12 -5.41 -0.62
CA ALA A 31 -9.65 -6.76 -0.94
C ALA A 31 -8.89 -7.41 0.23
N LYS A 32 -8.24 -6.60 1.09
CA LYS A 32 -7.61 -7.06 2.35
C LYS A 32 -8.61 -7.23 3.51
N GLY A 33 -9.90 -7.04 3.27
CA GLY A 33 -10.96 -7.25 4.26
C GLY A 33 -11.27 -6.05 5.15
N PHE A 34 -10.57 -4.91 5.01
CA PHE A 34 -10.84 -3.74 5.85
C PHE A 34 -12.26 -3.20 5.67
N ARG A 35 -12.88 -2.81 6.78
CA ARG A 35 -14.23 -2.23 6.83
C ARG A 35 -14.30 -0.92 7.61
N ARG A 36 -13.24 -0.57 8.34
CA ARG A 36 -13.11 0.67 9.12
C ARG A 36 -12.01 1.51 8.51
N PHE A 37 -12.34 2.73 8.13
CA PHE A 37 -11.46 3.61 7.37
C PHE A 37 -11.30 4.95 8.04
N GLY A 38 -10.07 5.41 8.15
CA GLY A 38 -9.69 6.78 8.40
C GLY A 38 -9.04 7.39 7.16
N CYS A 39 -9.35 8.64 6.87
CA CYS A 39 -8.78 9.36 5.74
C CYS A 39 -8.19 10.68 6.22
N VAL A 40 -6.90 10.89 5.99
CA VAL A 40 -6.21 12.15 6.31
C VAL A 40 -6.15 13.01 5.06
N MET A 41 -6.69 14.20 5.19
CA MET A 41 -6.80 15.18 4.12
C MET A 41 -5.99 16.42 4.44
N VAL A 42 -5.30 16.93 3.43
CA VAL A 42 -4.68 18.26 3.44
C VAL A 42 -5.53 19.19 2.56
N PRO A 43 -5.76 20.44 2.93
CA PRO A 43 -6.58 21.33 2.11
C PRO A 43 -5.92 21.67 0.77
N GLY A 44 -6.69 21.64 -0.31
CA GLY A 44 -6.30 22.14 -1.64
C GLY A 44 -5.73 21.09 -2.61
N GLY A 45 -5.36 21.55 -3.78
CA GLY A 45 -4.75 20.76 -4.84
C GLY A 45 -5.58 19.60 -5.38
N CYS A 46 -4.92 18.48 -5.61
CA CYS A 46 -5.53 17.23 -6.08
C CYS A 46 -6.23 16.43 -4.99
N ILE A 47 -6.07 16.79 -3.71
CA ILE A 47 -6.55 16.02 -2.57
C ILE A 47 -8.06 15.76 -2.60
N PRO A 48 -8.93 16.76 -2.90
CA PRO A 48 -10.36 16.50 -3.03
C PRO A 48 -10.70 15.47 -4.11
N LYS A 49 -9.98 15.47 -5.24
CA LYS A 49 -10.20 14.53 -6.36
C LYS A 49 -9.77 13.11 -5.99
N ARG A 50 -8.64 12.94 -5.29
CA ARG A 50 -8.19 11.64 -4.75
C ARG A 50 -9.20 11.10 -3.75
N CYS A 51 -9.66 11.94 -2.83
CA CYS A 51 -10.60 11.58 -1.79
C CYS A 51 -11.98 11.21 -2.33
N GLN A 52 -12.47 11.92 -3.34
CA GLN A 52 -13.81 11.73 -3.88
C GLN A 52 -14.05 10.27 -4.29
N LEU A 53 -13.24 9.75 -5.22
CA LEU A 53 -13.47 8.40 -5.74
C LEU A 53 -13.10 7.30 -4.73
N PHE A 54 -12.21 7.58 -3.78
CA PHE A 54 -11.99 6.73 -2.62
C PHE A 54 -13.29 6.58 -1.79
N LEU A 55 -13.92 7.69 -1.41
CA LEU A 55 -15.16 7.69 -0.61
C LEU A 55 -16.34 7.08 -1.39
N GLU A 56 -16.49 7.39 -2.68
CA GLU A 56 -17.54 6.82 -3.54
C GLU A 56 -17.37 5.29 -3.66
N THR A 57 -16.13 4.80 -3.73
CA THR A 57 -15.85 3.36 -3.78
C THR A 57 -16.24 2.66 -2.49
N LEU A 58 -16.00 3.29 -1.33
CA LEU A 58 -16.46 2.79 -0.04
C LEU A 58 -17.98 2.82 0.06
N GLN A 59 -18.60 3.91 -0.38
CA GLN A 59 -20.07 4.09 -0.32
C GLN A 59 -20.82 3.02 -1.13
N LYS A 60 -20.30 2.61 -2.27
CA LYS A 60 -20.85 1.47 -3.06
C LYS A 60 -20.87 0.14 -2.30
N ARG A 61 -20.15 0.04 -1.20
CA ARG A 61 -20.10 -1.11 -0.28
C ARG A 61 -20.76 -0.79 1.07
N GLU A 62 -21.54 0.30 1.15
CA GLU A 62 -22.21 0.78 2.36
C GLU A 62 -21.26 1.12 3.52
N LEU A 63 -19.99 1.43 3.17
CA LEU A 63 -18.95 1.78 4.13
C LEU A 63 -18.69 3.30 4.13
N ARG A 64 -18.17 3.79 5.25
CA ARG A 64 -17.80 5.19 5.43
C ARG A 64 -16.38 5.31 5.96
N ALA A 65 -15.73 6.43 5.69
CA ALA A 65 -14.47 6.80 6.30
C ALA A 65 -14.66 7.94 7.30
N SER A 66 -13.95 7.88 8.43
CA SER A 66 -13.76 9.01 9.31
C SER A 66 -12.73 9.95 8.71
N LEU A 67 -13.02 11.24 8.62
CA LEU A 67 -12.13 12.20 7.96
C LEU A 67 -11.36 13.02 9.02
N PHE A 68 -10.07 13.15 8.81
CA PHE A 68 -9.22 14.05 9.57
C PHE A 68 -8.63 15.11 8.64
N HIS A 69 -8.87 16.38 8.94
CA HIS A 69 -8.34 17.50 8.16
C HIS A 69 -7.12 18.10 8.86
N LEU A 70 -5.96 17.99 8.21
CA LEU A 70 -4.78 18.74 8.61
C LEU A 70 -4.97 20.23 8.28
N HIS A 71 -4.66 21.09 9.23
CA HIS A 71 -4.75 22.54 9.05
C HIS A 71 -3.39 23.11 8.66
N ASN A 72 -2.85 22.65 7.53
CA ASN A 72 -1.63 23.26 7.00
C ASN A 72 -2.01 24.32 5.95
N PRO A 73 -1.93 25.62 6.27
CA PRO A 73 -2.33 26.69 5.34
C PRO A 73 -1.37 26.84 4.15
N LYS A 74 -0.21 26.18 4.19
CA LYS A 74 0.83 26.31 3.16
C LYS A 74 1.48 24.96 2.85
N PRO A 75 0.78 24.06 2.13
CA PRO A 75 1.29 22.73 1.82
C PRO A 75 2.64 22.74 1.07
N PHE A 76 2.95 23.81 0.33
CA PHE A 76 4.22 23.99 -0.36
C PHE A 76 5.43 24.33 0.55
N LEU A 77 5.22 24.71 1.79
CA LEU A 77 6.29 25.16 2.69
C LEU A 77 6.79 24.07 3.65
N ARG A 78 6.38 22.82 3.46
CA ARG A 78 6.87 21.65 4.24
C ARG A 78 7.00 21.92 5.74
N GLN A 79 6.01 22.56 6.34
CA GLN A 79 6.03 22.77 7.79
C GLN A 79 5.73 21.47 8.51
N PRO A 80 6.50 21.11 9.53
CA PRO A 80 6.20 19.92 10.34
C PRO A 80 4.80 20.04 10.96
N VAL A 81 4.11 18.90 11.12
CA VAL A 81 2.85 18.84 11.86
C VAL A 81 3.06 19.44 13.25
N SER A 82 2.27 20.45 13.61
CA SER A 82 2.38 21.13 14.92
C SER A 82 2.04 20.16 16.06
N ALA A 83 2.54 20.43 17.26
CA ALA A 83 2.23 19.62 18.44
C ALA A 83 0.71 19.56 18.71
N ALA A 84 0.00 20.67 18.51
CA ALA A 84 -1.44 20.75 18.68
C ALA A 84 -2.18 19.90 17.64
N GLU A 85 -1.72 19.93 16.39
CA GLU A 85 -2.31 19.13 15.32
C GLU A 85 -2.05 17.64 15.50
N ARG A 86 -0.84 17.29 15.95
CA ARG A 86 -0.49 15.93 16.32
C ARG A 86 -1.36 15.41 17.48
N GLN A 87 -1.62 16.23 18.50
CA GLN A 87 -2.51 15.88 19.60
C GLN A 87 -3.94 15.61 19.09
N ARG A 88 -4.50 16.49 18.26
CA ARG A 88 -5.81 16.29 17.62
C ARG A 88 -5.86 15.01 16.79
N PHE A 89 -4.79 14.70 16.05
CA PHE A 89 -4.70 13.45 15.29
C PHE A 89 -4.70 12.24 16.22
N MET A 90 -3.96 12.27 17.31
CA MET A 90 -3.92 11.17 18.28
C MET A 90 -5.26 10.94 18.95
N GLU A 91 -6.03 12.00 19.23
CA GLU A 91 -7.39 11.91 19.75
C GLU A 91 -8.35 11.30 18.73
N TRP A 92 -8.22 11.70 17.47
CA TRP A 92 -9.04 11.18 16.38
C TRP A 92 -8.72 9.72 16.06
N ILE A 93 -7.41 9.34 15.95
CA ILE A 93 -7.03 7.98 15.58
C ILE A 93 -7.44 6.94 16.64
N ARG A 94 -7.48 7.33 17.91
CA ARG A 94 -7.99 6.47 18.99
C ARG A 94 -9.48 6.13 18.88
N GLN A 95 -10.24 6.88 18.10
CA GLN A 95 -11.65 6.60 17.86
C GLN A 95 -11.83 5.54 16.75
N LEU A 96 -10.81 5.27 15.96
CA LEU A 96 -10.83 4.20 14.97
C LEU A 96 -10.65 2.86 15.69
N THR A 97 -11.68 2.03 15.64
CA THR A 97 -11.64 0.69 16.22
C THR A 97 -10.79 -0.23 15.36
N PRO A 98 -9.69 -0.83 15.87
CA PRO A 98 -8.93 -1.82 15.13
C PRO A 98 -9.76 -3.08 14.78
N PRO A 99 -9.42 -3.78 13.68
CA PRO A 99 -8.46 -3.40 12.64
C PRO A 99 -9.01 -2.29 11.74
N ALA A 100 -8.21 -1.24 11.50
CA ALA A 100 -8.62 -0.10 10.69
C ALA A 100 -7.58 0.22 9.60
N ALA A 101 -8.04 0.86 8.52
CA ALA A 101 -7.17 1.33 7.45
C ALA A 101 -7.10 2.87 7.46
N LEU A 102 -5.90 3.41 7.63
CA LEU A 102 -5.61 4.83 7.53
C LEU A 102 -5.08 5.14 6.14
N VAL A 103 -5.78 6.00 5.41
CA VAL A 103 -5.39 6.44 4.08
C VAL A 103 -4.94 7.90 4.12
N LEU A 104 -3.70 8.13 3.70
CA LEU A 104 -3.13 9.45 3.56
C LEU A 104 -3.31 9.89 2.11
N MET A 105 -4.01 11.00 1.89
CA MET A 105 -4.25 11.52 0.53
C MET A 105 -3.00 12.17 -0.08
N ASP A 106 -1.95 12.29 0.73
CA ASP A 106 -0.60 12.70 0.36
C ASP A 106 0.40 12.08 1.35
N ASP A 107 1.65 11.84 0.95
CA ASP A 107 2.62 11.14 1.78
C ASP A 107 3.47 12.02 2.71
N TRP A 108 3.46 13.34 2.52
CA TRP A 108 4.35 14.28 3.20
C TRP A 108 4.37 14.15 4.72
N ASP A 109 3.20 13.96 5.31
CA ASP A 109 3.04 13.87 6.76
C ASP A 109 3.09 12.41 7.27
N ALA A 110 3.24 11.42 6.37
CA ALA A 110 3.22 10.01 6.72
C ALA A 110 4.19 9.64 7.86
N PRO A 111 5.47 10.09 7.87
CA PRO A 111 6.39 9.73 8.95
C PRO A 111 5.92 10.25 10.33
N ALA A 112 5.37 11.46 10.37
CA ALA A 112 4.89 12.06 11.62
C ALA A 112 3.60 11.39 12.11
N LEU A 113 2.66 11.14 11.21
CA LEU A 113 1.39 10.51 11.52
C LEU A 113 1.55 9.04 11.91
N MET A 114 2.46 8.30 11.27
CA MET A 114 2.78 6.92 11.65
C MET A 114 3.40 6.85 13.06
N ARG A 115 4.31 7.78 13.40
CA ARG A 115 4.82 7.89 14.78
C ARG A 115 3.73 8.21 15.77
N ALA A 116 2.81 9.11 15.41
CA ALA A 116 1.67 9.44 16.28
C ALA A 116 0.73 8.24 16.52
N CYS A 117 0.53 7.37 15.51
CA CYS A 117 -0.19 6.10 15.71
C CYS A 117 0.51 5.23 16.75
N GLN A 118 1.83 5.05 16.65
CA GLN A 118 2.62 4.27 17.61
C GLN A 118 2.57 4.86 19.02
N GLU A 119 2.66 6.18 19.16
CA GLU A 119 2.51 6.88 20.44
C GLU A 119 1.09 6.79 21.02
N ALA A 120 0.08 6.65 20.16
CA ALA A 120 -1.30 6.38 20.58
C ALA A 120 -1.51 4.92 21.03
N GLY A 121 -0.46 4.07 20.95
CA GLY A 121 -0.50 2.66 21.31
C GLY A 121 -1.01 1.74 20.19
N LEU A 122 -1.12 2.25 18.96
CA LEU A 122 -1.56 1.47 17.80
C LEU A 122 -0.37 0.95 17.01
N ALA A 123 -0.26 -0.36 16.91
CA ALA A 123 0.80 -1.02 16.13
C ALA A 123 0.45 -1.02 14.64
N ILE A 124 1.45 -0.65 13.81
CA ILE A 124 1.37 -0.71 12.34
C ILE A 124 2.19 -1.94 11.90
N PRO A 125 1.63 -2.85 11.13
CA PRO A 125 0.30 -2.87 10.49
C PRO A 125 -0.80 -3.58 11.30
N ARG A 126 -0.54 -4.06 12.54
CA ARG A 126 -1.44 -4.95 13.28
C ARG A 126 -2.80 -4.31 13.59
N ASP A 127 -2.78 -3.14 14.22
CA ASP A 127 -4.00 -2.47 14.69
C ASP A 127 -4.52 -1.48 13.63
N VAL A 128 -3.58 -0.82 12.96
CA VAL A 128 -3.86 0.14 11.89
C VAL A 128 -2.91 -0.09 10.74
N VAL A 129 -3.45 -0.29 9.54
CA VAL A 129 -2.65 -0.25 8.31
C VAL A 129 -2.59 1.18 7.78
N VAL A 130 -1.47 1.53 7.14
CA VAL A 130 -1.28 2.87 6.57
C VAL A 130 -0.96 2.75 5.09
N LEU A 131 -1.73 3.44 4.26
CA LEU A 131 -1.55 3.54 2.82
C LEU A 131 -1.52 5.01 2.40
N SER A 132 -0.61 5.38 1.51
CA SER A 132 -0.56 6.72 0.92
C SER A 132 -0.97 6.72 -0.55
N ILE A 133 -1.55 7.81 -1.02
CA ILE A 133 -1.75 8.07 -2.44
C ILE A 133 -0.64 9.01 -2.91
N GLY A 134 0.22 8.49 -3.80
CA GLY A 134 1.49 9.10 -4.15
C GLY A 134 2.59 8.75 -3.14
N ILE A 135 3.84 8.84 -3.58
CA ILE A 135 4.99 8.57 -2.73
C ILE A 135 6.25 9.26 -3.25
N HIS A 136 6.94 9.93 -2.34
CA HIS A 136 8.26 10.53 -2.58
C HIS A 136 9.35 9.69 -1.90
N SER A 137 10.49 9.55 -2.55
CA SER A 137 11.62 8.74 -2.04
C SER A 137 12.12 9.21 -0.67
N GLU A 138 12.12 10.53 -0.46
CA GLU A 138 12.55 11.15 0.80
C GLU A 138 11.60 10.81 1.96
N THR A 139 10.30 10.75 1.69
CA THR A 139 9.28 10.35 2.67
C THR A 139 9.42 8.90 3.06
N LEU A 140 9.64 8.02 2.07
CA LEU A 140 9.85 6.59 2.32
C LEU A 140 10.98 6.33 3.32
N ALA A 141 12.11 7.04 3.15
CA ALA A 141 13.28 6.86 4.00
C ALA A 141 13.05 7.30 5.47
N GLN A 142 12.03 8.11 5.73
CA GLN A 142 11.70 8.64 7.06
C GLN A 142 10.59 7.89 7.77
N CYS A 143 9.85 7.03 7.07
CA CYS A 143 8.75 6.26 7.65
C CYS A 143 9.28 5.19 8.62
N PRO A 144 8.72 5.08 9.84
CA PRO A 144 9.14 4.07 10.82
C PRO A 144 8.81 2.64 10.37
N VAL A 145 7.84 2.51 9.48
CA VAL A 145 7.48 1.25 8.81
C VAL A 145 7.41 1.52 7.31
N PRO A 146 7.98 0.66 6.44
CA PRO A 146 7.93 0.83 4.99
C PRO A 146 6.51 1.06 4.48
N LEU A 147 6.25 2.23 3.87
CA LEU A 147 4.92 2.72 3.51
C LEU A 147 4.43 2.13 2.19
N THR A 148 3.27 1.49 2.22
CA THR A 148 2.50 1.08 1.03
C THR A 148 1.90 2.31 0.36
N ALA A 149 1.98 2.37 -0.96
CA ALA A 149 1.46 3.53 -1.68
C ALA A 149 0.87 3.17 -3.05
N VAL A 150 -0.08 3.97 -3.49
CA VAL A 150 -0.46 4.04 -4.90
C VAL A 150 0.63 4.79 -5.64
N GLN A 151 1.26 4.12 -6.61
CA GLN A 151 2.37 4.69 -7.36
C GLN A 151 1.86 5.47 -8.58
N GLU A 152 2.16 6.73 -8.61
CA GLU A 152 1.95 7.61 -9.77
C GLU A 152 3.05 7.38 -10.82
N ASP A 153 2.69 7.48 -12.11
CA ASP A 153 3.64 7.29 -13.22
C ASP A 153 4.26 8.62 -13.64
N HIS A 154 5.21 9.09 -12.85
CA HIS A 154 5.93 10.34 -13.12
C HIS A 154 6.76 10.27 -14.41
N GLU A 155 7.26 9.10 -14.78
CA GLU A 155 8.05 8.94 -16.02
C GLU A 155 7.18 9.20 -17.26
N THR A 156 6.03 8.54 -17.35
CA THR A 156 5.07 8.77 -18.45
C THR A 156 4.54 10.20 -18.42
N GLN A 157 4.29 10.78 -17.25
CA GLN A 157 3.87 12.18 -17.14
C GLN A 157 4.91 13.11 -17.74
N MET A 158 6.18 13.00 -17.34
CA MET A 158 7.24 13.90 -17.84
C MET A 158 7.52 13.68 -19.33
N LYS A 159 7.50 12.44 -19.80
CA LYS A 159 7.62 12.12 -21.21
C LYS A 159 6.50 12.80 -22.04
N THR A 160 5.27 12.66 -21.61
CA THR A 160 4.10 13.31 -22.24
C THR A 160 4.23 14.84 -22.27
N VAL A 161 4.76 15.43 -21.19
CA VAL A 161 5.03 16.88 -21.13
C VAL A 161 6.04 17.29 -22.19
N VAL A 162 7.18 16.60 -22.28
CA VAL A 162 8.25 16.91 -23.23
C VAL A 162 7.75 16.77 -24.68
N GLU A 163 7.09 15.66 -25.02
CA GLU A 163 6.53 15.43 -26.36
C GLU A 163 5.53 16.52 -26.79
N ASN A 164 4.68 16.98 -25.88
CA ASN A 164 3.75 18.05 -26.19
C ASN A 164 4.43 19.42 -26.28
N LEU A 165 5.44 19.69 -25.45
CA LEU A 165 6.22 20.92 -25.52
C LEU A 165 6.98 21.01 -26.84
N GLU A 166 7.65 19.94 -27.29
CA GLU A 166 8.33 19.86 -28.59
C GLU A 166 7.35 20.14 -29.75
N ARG A 167 6.15 19.52 -29.69
CA ARG A 167 5.10 19.78 -30.70
C ARG A 167 4.68 21.24 -30.73
N MET A 168 4.49 21.88 -29.58
CA MET A 168 4.14 23.30 -29.48
C MET A 168 5.26 24.18 -30.03
N MET A 169 6.52 23.89 -29.71
CA MET A 169 7.68 24.63 -30.22
C MET A 169 7.82 24.54 -31.76
N ALA A 170 7.39 23.41 -32.35
CA ALA A 170 7.33 23.21 -33.81
C ALA A 170 6.09 23.88 -34.47
N GLY A 171 5.31 24.69 -33.73
CA GLY A 171 4.12 25.37 -34.25
C GLY A 171 2.89 24.46 -34.34
N GLY A 172 2.93 23.25 -33.78
CA GLY A 172 1.80 22.32 -33.72
C GLY A 172 0.75 22.78 -32.72
N ARG A 173 -0.51 22.41 -32.97
CA ARG A 173 -1.59 22.63 -32.00
C ARG A 173 -1.58 21.58 -30.92
N VAL A 174 -1.84 21.98 -29.68
CA VAL A 174 -2.15 21.06 -28.58
C VAL A 174 -3.55 20.48 -28.84
N GLY A 175 -3.66 19.17 -28.74
CA GLY A 175 -4.93 18.47 -28.92
C GLY A 175 -5.87 18.70 -27.72
N GLU A 176 -5.87 17.77 -26.76
CA GLU A 176 -6.68 17.87 -25.55
C GLU A 176 -6.03 18.83 -24.54
N PRO A 177 -6.81 19.74 -23.91
CA PRO A 177 -6.29 20.67 -22.91
C PRO A 177 -5.90 19.99 -21.59
N LEU A 178 -6.37 18.77 -21.37
CA LEU A 178 -6.08 17.94 -20.20
C LEU A 178 -5.70 16.53 -20.63
N ILE A 179 -4.53 16.09 -20.17
CA ILE A 179 -4.06 14.70 -20.33
C ILE A 179 -3.90 14.14 -18.93
N GLU A 180 -4.61 13.06 -18.64
CA GLU A 180 -4.50 12.33 -17.37
C GLU A 180 -3.69 11.05 -17.54
N VAL A 181 -2.66 10.89 -16.70
CA VAL A 181 -1.76 9.73 -16.71
C VAL A 181 -2.22 8.76 -15.62
N PRO A 182 -2.56 7.51 -15.97
CA PRO A 182 -3.03 6.54 -14.99
C PRO A 182 -1.89 6.15 -14.04
N PRO A 183 -2.21 5.76 -12.78
CA PRO A 183 -1.22 5.25 -11.85
C PRO A 183 -0.73 3.85 -12.27
N LEU A 184 0.47 3.49 -11.84
CA LEU A 184 1.06 2.16 -12.08
C LEU A 184 0.42 1.05 -11.23
N GLY A 185 -0.27 1.40 -10.15
CA GLY A 185 -0.90 0.45 -9.23
C GLY A 185 -0.51 0.69 -7.77
N VAL A 186 -0.80 -0.28 -6.91
CA VAL A 186 -0.40 -0.24 -5.50
C VAL A 186 0.90 -1.02 -5.31
N ILE A 187 1.91 -0.36 -4.74
CA ILE A 187 3.12 -1.03 -4.27
C ILE A 187 2.95 -1.36 -2.80
N GLU A 188 2.71 -2.63 -2.53
CA GLU A 188 2.59 -3.14 -1.16
C GLU A 188 3.94 -3.14 -0.46
N ARG A 189 3.93 -2.67 0.80
CA ARG A 189 5.07 -2.71 1.74
C ARG A 189 4.56 -3.08 3.13
N ALA A 190 5.45 -3.01 4.13
CA ALA A 190 5.17 -3.49 5.48
C ALA A 190 3.99 -2.79 6.17
N SER A 191 3.67 -1.53 5.83
CA SER A 191 2.59 -0.78 6.49
C SER A 191 1.18 -1.31 6.23
N THR A 192 1.02 -2.21 5.25
CA THR A 192 -0.25 -2.92 4.97
C THR A 192 -0.06 -4.43 4.84
N ALA A 193 1.08 -4.98 5.31
CA ALA A 193 1.40 -6.40 5.22
C ALA A 193 0.60 -7.24 6.24
N THR A 194 -0.72 -7.02 6.30
CA THR A 194 -1.67 -7.75 7.13
C THR A 194 -3.04 -7.76 6.47
N LEU A 195 -3.94 -8.57 7.02
CA LEU A 195 -5.35 -8.61 6.69
C LEU A 195 -6.17 -7.99 7.82
N ALA A 196 -7.37 -7.53 7.53
CA ALA A 196 -8.33 -7.09 8.54
C ALA A 196 -8.96 -8.30 9.22
N ILE A 197 -8.37 -8.76 10.29
CA ILE A 197 -8.75 -9.98 11.00
C ILE A 197 -9.31 -9.60 12.35
N GLU A 198 -10.58 -9.92 12.61
CA GLU A 198 -11.23 -9.72 13.90
C GLU A 198 -10.96 -10.87 14.86
N ASN A 199 -10.81 -12.08 14.35
CA ASN A 199 -10.50 -13.27 15.15
C ASN A 199 -9.07 -13.22 15.69
N ARG A 200 -8.91 -13.17 17.02
CA ARG A 200 -7.60 -13.05 17.70
C ARG A 200 -6.65 -14.20 17.39
N ALA A 201 -7.15 -15.43 17.24
CA ALA A 201 -6.31 -16.57 16.92
C ALA A 201 -5.78 -16.48 15.48
N VAL A 202 -6.64 -16.09 14.55
CA VAL A 202 -6.25 -15.87 13.14
C VAL A 202 -5.26 -14.69 13.02
N ALA A 203 -5.51 -13.58 13.73
CA ALA A 203 -4.59 -12.44 13.76
C ALA A 203 -3.19 -12.83 14.26
N ARG A 204 -3.11 -13.59 15.35
CA ARG A 204 -1.84 -14.14 15.87
C ARG A 204 -1.17 -15.08 14.89
N ALA A 205 -1.95 -15.95 14.21
CA ALA A 205 -1.41 -16.83 13.17
C ALA A 205 -0.76 -16.06 12.03
N VAL A 206 -1.42 -15.01 11.55
CA VAL A 206 -0.89 -14.12 10.50
C VAL A 206 0.39 -13.40 10.97
N GLU A 207 0.39 -12.86 12.20
CA GLU A 207 1.59 -12.24 12.77
C GLU A 207 2.76 -13.22 12.86
N TYR A 208 2.51 -14.41 13.40
CA TYR A 208 3.53 -15.44 13.54
C TYR A 208 4.08 -15.88 12.18
N ILE A 209 3.20 -16.16 11.21
CA ILE A 209 3.61 -16.52 9.84
C ILE A 209 4.50 -15.43 9.24
N ASN A 210 4.10 -14.17 9.33
CA ASN A 210 4.84 -13.05 8.73
C ASN A 210 6.20 -12.81 9.40
N ALA A 211 6.29 -12.99 10.71
CA ALA A 211 7.54 -12.87 11.45
C ALA A 211 8.55 -14.00 11.12
N HIS A 212 8.06 -15.21 10.79
CA HIS A 212 8.88 -16.41 10.62
C HIS A 212 8.90 -16.95 9.18
N LEU A 213 8.63 -16.11 8.17
CA LEU A 213 8.56 -16.52 6.75
C LEU A 213 9.83 -17.24 6.26
N GLY A 214 11.01 -16.83 6.75
CA GLY A 214 12.30 -17.41 6.39
C GLY A 214 12.64 -18.70 7.13
N GLU A 215 11.84 -19.10 8.10
CA GLU A 215 12.09 -20.24 8.95
C GLU A 215 11.30 -21.49 8.49
N PRO A 216 11.73 -22.70 8.88
CA PRO A 216 11.03 -23.94 8.53
C PRO A 216 9.78 -24.17 9.41
N ILE A 217 8.89 -23.17 9.47
CA ILE A 217 7.62 -23.29 10.22
C ILE A 217 6.63 -24.19 9.48
N ASN A 218 5.78 -24.87 10.25
CA ASN A 218 4.64 -25.64 9.77
C ASN A 218 3.36 -25.17 10.47
N ILE A 219 2.18 -25.59 9.95
CA ILE A 219 0.89 -25.10 10.47
C ILE A 219 0.56 -25.63 11.86
N ALA A 220 1.13 -26.76 12.27
CA ALA A 220 0.98 -27.23 13.65
C ALA A 220 1.65 -26.26 14.63
N THR A 221 2.89 -25.85 14.34
CA THR A 221 3.59 -24.81 15.12
C THR A 221 2.80 -23.49 15.17
N VAL A 222 2.22 -23.08 14.05
CA VAL A 222 1.38 -21.87 14.01
C VAL A 222 0.14 -22.03 14.91
N ALA A 223 -0.51 -23.18 14.90
CA ALA A 223 -1.68 -23.45 15.75
C ALA A 223 -1.32 -23.43 17.24
N ASP A 224 -0.20 -24.05 17.62
CA ASP A 224 0.29 -24.05 18.99
C ASP A 224 0.50 -22.63 19.52
N GLU A 225 1.09 -21.74 18.72
CA GLU A 225 1.30 -20.31 19.06
C GLU A 225 -0.01 -19.53 19.22
N THR A 226 -1.07 -19.95 18.57
CA THR A 226 -2.38 -19.28 18.68
C THR A 226 -3.23 -19.79 19.85
N GLY A 227 -2.86 -20.92 20.43
CA GLY A 227 -3.59 -21.55 21.53
C GLY A 227 -4.90 -22.23 21.11
N VAL A 228 -5.08 -22.51 19.81
CA VAL A 228 -6.24 -23.26 19.29
C VAL A 228 -5.79 -24.52 18.56
N SER A 229 -6.69 -25.50 18.43
CA SER A 229 -6.39 -26.69 17.64
C SER A 229 -6.18 -26.33 16.16
N ARG A 230 -5.37 -27.13 15.46
CA ARG A 230 -5.16 -26.94 14.00
C ARG A 230 -6.48 -26.91 13.22
N ALA A 231 -7.41 -27.83 13.52
CA ALA A 231 -8.71 -27.85 12.84
C ALA A 231 -9.53 -26.58 13.10
N THR A 232 -9.47 -26.05 14.32
CA THR A 232 -10.11 -24.77 14.66
C THR A 232 -9.46 -23.62 13.92
N LEU A 233 -8.12 -23.58 13.86
CA LEU A 233 -7.38 -22.56 13.14
C LEU A 233 -7.70 -22.61 11.63
N ASP A 234 -7.65 -23.79 11.01
CA ASP A 234 -7.95 -23.97 9.58
C ASP A 234 -9.35 -23.44 9.23
N ARG A 235 -10.36 -23.78 10.04
CA ARG A 235 -11.74 -23.29 9.85
C ARG A 235 -11.85 -21.79 10.03
N GLN A 236 -11.36 -21.26 11.14
CA GLN A 236 -11.45 -19.82 11.44
C GLN A 236 -10.68 -18.98 10.41
N PHE A 237 -9.50 -19.47 9.99
CA PHE A 237 -8.69 -18.81 8.99
C PHE A 237 -9.39 -18.76 7.63
N GLN A 238 -10.06 -19.86 7.24
CA GLN A 238 -10.86 -19.92 6.02
C GLN A 238 -12.08 -18.98 6.09
N GLU A 239 -12.75 -18.90 7.23
CA GLU A 239 -13.89 -18.00 7.45
C GLU A 239 -13.48 -16.52 7.36
N GLU A 240 -12.33 -16.15 7.95
CA GLU A 240 -11.84 -14.78 8.02
C GLU A 240 -11.15 -14.31 6.73
N THR A 241 -10.36 -15.18 6.10
CA THR A 241 -9.44 -14.78 5.01
C THR A 241 -9.80 -15.38 3.66
N GLY A 242 -10.72 -16.32 3.60
CA GLY A 242 -11.05 -17.08 2.38
C GLY A 242 -9.97 -18.06 1.93
N SER A 243 -8.92 -18.28 2.75
CA SER A 243 -7.80 -19.19 2.44
C SER A 243 -7.40 -20.05 3.63
N THR A 244 -6.58 -21.07 3.41
CA THR A 244 -5.99 -21.82 4.53
C THR A 244 -4.74 -21.14 5.07
N PRO A 245 -4.33 -21.39 6.35
CA PRO A 245 -3.06 -20.89 6.88
C PRO A 245 -1.85 -21.33 6.06
N HIS A 246 -1.92 -22.53 5.47
CA HIS A 246 -0.87 -23.05 4.60
C HIS A 246 -0.77 -22.25 3.29
N ASP A 247 -1.91 -21.96 2.64
CA ASP A 247 -1.94 -21.22 1.38
C ASP A 247 -1.47 -19.78 1.61
N TYR A 248 -1.87 -19.18 2.74
CA TYR A 248 -1.38 -17.87 3.15
C TYR A 248 0.15 -17.86 3.33
N LEU A 249 0.71 -18.82 4.07
CA LEU A 249 2.17 -18.95 4.24
C LEU A 249 2.89 -19.07 2.90
N VAL A 250 2.36 -19.91 2.00
CA VAL A 250 2.92 -20.09 0.65
C VAL A 250 2.89 -18.80 -0.15
N ALA A 251 1.75 -18.10 -0.15
CA ALA A 251 1.59 -16.81 -0.85
C ALA A 251 2.60 -15.76 -0.34
N GLN A 252 2.74 -15.61 0.98
CA GLN A 252 3.69 -14.67 1.58
C GLN A 252 5.16 -15.00 1.22
N ARG A 253 5.53 -16.29 1.25
CA ARG A 253 6.86 -16.72 0.82
C ARG A 253 7.14 -16.43 -0.65
N ILE A 254 6.15 -16.59 -1.51
CA ILE A 254 6.29 -16.27 -2.94
C ILE A 254 6.38 -14.77 -3.15
N SER A 255 5.57 -13.95 -2.47
CA SER A 255 5.67 -12.47 -2.51
C SER A 255 7.08 -12.01 -2.14
N ARG A 256 7.62 -12.50 -1.03
CA ARG A 256 9.00 -12.20 -0.61
C ARG A 256 10.04 -12.64 -1.64
N ALA A 257 9.83 -13.79 -2.28
CA ALA A 257 10.72 -14.25 -3.35
C ALA A 257 10.67 -13.32 -4.57
N GLN A 258 9.51 -12.80 -4.94
CA GLN A 258 9.33 -11.82 -6.01
C GLN A 258 10.09 -10.52 -5.71
N GLU A 259 9.96 -9.97 -4.50
CA GLU A 259 10.70 -8.78 -4.06
C GLU A 259 12.22 -8.99 -4.18
N MET A 260 12.73 -10.12 -3.68
CA MET A 260 14.16 -10.46 -3.75
C MET A 260 14.67 -10.69 -5.19
N LEU A 261 13.81 -11.12 -6.10
CA LEU A 261 14.14 -11.27 -7.53
C LEU A 261 14.26 -9.91 -8.23
N LEU A 262 13.56 -8.89 -7.78
CA LEU A 262 13.60 -7.52 -8.32
C LEU A 262 14.66 -6.64 -7.65
N ALA A 263 15.11 -6.99 -6.44
CA ALA A 263 16.14 -6.25 -5.72
C ALA A 263 17.49 -6.23 -6.49
N ARG A 264 18.26 -5.15 -6.32
CA ARG A 264 19.61 -5.01 -6.89
C ARG A 264 20.64 -4.81 -5.78
N PRO A 265 21.74 -5.59 -5.75
CA PRO A 265 22.08 -6.72 -6.66
C PRO A 265 21.17 -7.93 -6.42
N VAL A 266 20.95 -8.70 -7.49
CA VAL A 266 20.08 -9.88 -7.42
C VAL A 266 20.72 -11.00 -6.64
N ALA A 267 20.04 -11.51 -5.64
CA ALA A 267 20.50 -12.68 -4.90
C ALA A 267 20.39 -13.97 -5.74
N SER A 268 21.26 -14.95 -5.46
CA SER A 268 21.13 -16.27 -6.09
C SER A 268 19.84 -16.97 -5.68
N LEU A 269 19.28 -17.82 -6.55
CA LEU A 269 18.06 -18.58 -6.22
C LEU A 269 18.21 -19.47 -4.98
N ASN A 270 19.43 -19.93 -4.67
CA ASN A 270 19.69 -20.68 -3.43
C ASN A 270 19.57 -19.75 -2.19
N LYS A 271 20.07 -18.52 -2.29
CA LYS A 271 19.93 -17.52 -1.21
C LYS A 271 18.46 -17.12 -1.04
N ILE A 272 17.75 -16.89 -2.16
CA ILE A 272 16.31 -16.56 -2.14
C ILE A 272 15.50 -17.71 -1.51
N SER A 273 15.74 -18.98 -1.90
CA SER A 273 14.99 -20.11 -1.36
C SER A 273 15.12 -20.22 0.16
N ARG A 274 16.33 -20.05 0.68
CA ARG A 274 16.57 -20.08 2.14
C ARG A 274 15.91 -18.89 2.84
N ALA A 275 16.10 -17.70 2.32
CA ALA A 275 15.53 -16.48 2.90
C ALA A 275 13.98 -16.47 2.92
N CYS A 276 13.36 -17.24 2.01
CA CYS A 276 11.90 -17.40 1.94
C CYS A 276 11.39 -18.70 2.60
N GLY A 277 12.19 -19.40 3.41
CA GLY A 277 11.78 -20.59 4.16
C GLY A 277 11.51 -21.84 3.31
N PHE A 278 12.04 -21.90 2.05
CA PHE A 278 11.99 -23.11 1.25
C PHE A 278 13.20 -23.99 1.53
N THR A 279 12.99 -25.28 1.62
CA THR A 279 14.04 -26.27 1.91
C THR A 279 15.18 -26.25 0.86
N ASN A 280 14.87 -25.96 -0.38
CA ASN A 280 15.84 -25.87 -1.47
C ASN A 280 15.27 -25.12 -2.70
N ARG A 281 16.15 -24.84 -3.66
CA ARG A 281 15.80 -24.19 -4.95
C ARG A 281 14.74 -24.96 -5.75
N ARG A 282 14.76 -26.30 -5.70
CA ARG A 282 13.80 -27.12 -6.47
C ARG A 282 12.38 -26.88 -5.92
N ARG A 283 12.23 -26.85 -4.61
CA ARG A 283 10.93 -26.57 -3.96
C ARG A 283 10.45 -25.15 -4.25
N LEU A 284 11.34 -24.15 -4.17
CA LEU A 284 11.02 -22.78 -4.59
C LEU A 284 10.50 -22.75 -6.03
N ASN A 285 11.23 -23.33 -6.99
CA ASN A 285 10.85 -23.32 -8.40
C ASN A 285 9.47 -23.95 -8.64
N LEU A 286 9.19 -25.09 -7.98
CA LEU A 286 7.91 -25.80 -8.09
C LEU A 286 6.76 -24.91 -7.61
N VAL A 287 6.86 -24.44 -6.37
CA VAL A 287 5.80 -23.64 -5.72
C VAL A 287 5.63 -22.29 -6.42
N PHE A 288 6.72 -21.63 -6.78
CA PHE A 288 6.68 -20.37 -7.52
C PHE A 288 5.96 -20.51 -8.86
N LYS A 289 6.23 -21.59 -9.60
CA LYS A 289 5.53 -21.89 -10.87
C LYS A 289 4.04 -22.19 -10.64
N GLN A 290 3.71 -22.93 -9.58
CA GLN A 290 2.30 -23.22 -9.23
C GLN A 290 1.52 -21.92 -8.95
N VAL A 291 2.11 -20.98 -8.23
CA VAL A 291 1.44 -19.73 -7.82
C VAL A 291 1.44 -18.68 -8.95
N THR A 292 2.53 -18.52 -9.68
CA THR A 292 2.72 -17.42 -10.66
C THR A 292 2.57 -17.84 -12.12
N GLY A 293 2.46 -19.14 -12.40
CA GLY A 293 2.44 -19.70 -13.76
C GLY A 293 3.83 -19.74 -14.44
N LYS A 294 4.87 -19.13 -13.85
CA LYS A 294 6.21 -18.98 -14.45
C LYS A 294 7.30 -19.41 -13.48
N LEU A 295 8.44 -19.84 -14.01
CA LEU A 295 9.63 -20.03 -13.18
C LEU A 295 10.20 -18.68 -12.72
N PRO A 296 10.89 -18.60 -11.55
CA PRO A 296 11.40 -17.34 -11.00
C PRO A 296 12.19 -16.49 -12.02
N ALA A 297 13.08 -17.11 -12.79
CA ALA A 297 13.89 -16.41 -13.79
C ALA A 297 13.06 -15.89 -15.00
N GLN A 298 12.02 -16.62 -15.39
CA GLN A 298 11.09 -16.22 -16.46
C GLN A 298 10.19 -15.07 -15.98
N TRP A 299 9.67 -15.20 -14.76
CA TRP A 299 8.85 -14.17 -14.12
C TRP A 299 9.63 -12.86 -14.01
N ARG A 300 10.84 -12.88 -13.46
CA ARG A 300 11.69 -11.70 -13.36
C ARG A 300 11.91 -11.01 -14.73
N ARG A 301 12.21 -11.77 -15.77
CA ARG A 301 12.39 -11.20 -17.13
C ARG A 301 11.14 -10.51 -17.66
N SER A 302 9.95 -10.96 -17.27
CA SER A 302 8.69 -10.32 -17.68
C SER A 302 8.35 -9.06 -16.88
N GLN A 303 9.08 -8.75 -15.80
CA GLN A 303 8.87 -7.54 -14.97
C GLN A 303 9.87 -6.40 -15.31
N ILE A 304 10.93 -6.70 -16.06
CA ILE A 304 12.02 -5.76 -16.38
C ILE A 304 11.93 -5.28 -17.85
N ARG A 305 10.80 -5.48 -18.49
CA ARG A 305 10.54 -4.96 -19.85
C ARG A 305 9.95 -3.58 -19.80
#